data_4f2ca5591f387067a2ebab913effab26
#
_entry.id   4f2ca5591f387067a2ebab913effab26
#
_cell.length_a   1.000
_cell.length_b   1.000
_cell.length_c   1.000
_cell.angle_alpha   90.00
_cell.angle_beta   90.00
_cell.angle_gamma   90.00
#
_symmetry.space_group_name_H-M   'P 1'
#
loop_
_entity.id
_entity.type
_entity.pdbx_description
1 polymer ?
#
loop_
_entity_poly.entity_id
_entity_poly.type
_entity_poly.pdbx_seq_one_letter_code
_entity_poly.pdbx_strand_id
1 'polypeptide(L)'
;LQALPPEALREKLEAWGCPTVVERGNRVFPTSQKASDVTRALEKRCERLGVRVRLNCRVREVCTEAGRVTGVRLESGETLPADAVILCTGGASYPATGSTGDGYALLAACGHTVEPPKPALVPLTCGEAWVRGLQGLSLKNVRLTLTHGGKRLFSDLGEMLFTHFGISGPLVLSASSHMATLDPR
;
A
#
# COMPACT_ATOMS: atom_id res chain seq x y z
N LEU A 1 -7.89 3.90 12.58
CA LEU A 1 -8.86 4.09 11.49
C LEU A 1 -10.12 4.83 11.94
N GLN A 2 -10.61 4.62 13.17
CA GLN A 2 -11.78 5.37 13.68
C GLN A 2 -11.53 6.88 13.80
N ALA A 3 -10.30 7.29 14.13
CA ALA A 3 -9.95 8.71 14.28
C ALA A 3 -9.85 9.48 12.95
N LEU A 4 -9.62 8.77 11.85
CA LEU A 4 -9.55 9.34 10.49
C LEU A 4 -10.20 8.36 9.49
N PRO A 5 -11.54 8.36 9.39
CA PRO A 5 -12.25 7.56 8.40
C PRO A 5 -11.99 8.09 6.98
N PRO A 6 -12.26 7.31 5.93
CA PRO A 6 -12.01 7.70 4.53
C PRO A 6 -12.66 9.03 4.14
N GLU A 7 -13.87 9.28 4.60
CA GLU A 7 -14.61 10.52 4.34
C GLU A 7 -13.89 11.73 4.92
N ALA A 8 -13.44 11.65 6.18
CA ALA A 8 -12.69 12.74 6.82
C ALA A 8 -11.33 12.99 6.15
N LEU A 9 -10.66 11.95 5.62
CA LEU A 9 -9.45 12.12 4.82
C LEU A 9 -9.75 12.83 3.50
N ARG A 10 -10.84 12.47 2.84
CA ARG A 10 -11.30 13.13 1.61
C ARG A 10 -11.57 14.60 1.83
N GLU A 11 -12.35 14.96 2.86
CA GLU A 11 -12.66 16.34 3.24
C GLU A 11 -11.37 17.15 3.50
N LYS A 12 -10.39 16.54 4.18
CA LYS A 12 -9.09 17.20 4.38
C LYS A 12 -8.37 17.47 3.06
N LEU A 13 -8.31 16.51 2.14
CA LEU A 13 -7.67 16.71 0.84
C LEU A 13 -8.36 17.81 0.03
N GLU A 14 -9.69 17.86 0.03
CA GLU A 14 -10.48 18.89 -0.61
C GLU A 14 -10.21 20.27 0.01
N ALA A 15 -10.18 20.37 1.34
CA ALA A 15 -9.82 21.59 2.06
C ALA A 15 -8.37 22.03 1.81
N TRP A 16 -7.48 21.11 1.45
CA TRP A 16 -6.09 21.42 1.10
C TRP A 16 -5.88 21.74 -0.39
N GLY A 17 -7.00 21.78 -1.16
CA GLY A 17 -6.99 22.19 -2.55
C GLY A 17 -6.85 21.04 -3.56
N CYS A 18 -7.21 19.83 -3.17
CA CYS A 18 -7.30 18.68 -4.06
C CYS A 18 -8.76 18.17 -4.12
N PRO A 19 -9.60 18.71 -5.01
CA PRO A 19 -10.96 18.25 -5.21
C PRO A 19 -10.99 16.79 -5.63
N THR A 20 -11.93 16.01 -5.09
CA THR A 20 -12.03 14.56 -5.30
C THR A 20 -13.37 14.15 -5.92
N VAL A 21 -13.37 12.99 -6.56
CA VAL A 21 -14.56 12.32 -7.08
C VAL A 21 -14.59 10.87 -6.59
N VAL A 22 -15.76 10.39 -6.23
CA VAL A 22 -15.97 8.99 -5.88
C VAL A 22 -16.48 8.25 -7.11
N GLU A 23 -15.72 7.26 -7.56
CA GLU A 23 -16.06 6.39 -8.67
C GLU A 23 -16.67 5.06 -8.21
N ARG A 24 -17.08 4.24 -9.17
CA ARG A 24 -17.63 2.90 -8.94
C ARG A 24 -16.69 2.08 -8.04
N GLY A 25 -17.26 1.37 -7.07
CA GLY A 25 -16.51 0.59 -6.09
C GLY A 25 -15.93 1.42 -4.96
N ASN A 26 -16.48 2.61 -4.70
CA ASN A 26 -16.06 3.55 -3.65
C ASN A 26 -14.59 3.97 -3.79
N ARG A 27 -14.06 3.98 -5.01
CA ARG A 27 -12.70 4.45 -5.29
C ARG A 27 -12.70 5.96 -5.41
N VAL A 28 -11.81 6.60 -4.66
CA VAL A 28 -11.67 8.07 -4.66
C VAL A 28 -10.46 8.46 -5.50
N PHE A 29 -10.68 9.38 -6.44
CA PHE A 29 -9.65 9.95 -7.29
C PHE A 29 -9.68 11.48 -7.24
N PRO A 30 -8.56 12.17 -7.50
CA PRO A 30 -8.62 13.60 -7.74
C PRO A 30 -9.46 13.89 -8.99
N THR A 31 -10.27 14.93 -8.97
CA THR A 31 -11.13 15.32 -10.11
C THR A 31 -10.31 15.54 -11.39
N SER A 32 -9.07 15.96 -11.27
CA SER A 32 -8.12 16.13 -12.37
C SER A 32 -7.61 14.82 -12.97
N GLN A 33 -7.88 13.67 -12.34
CA GLN A 33 -7.30 12.34 -12.67
C GLN A 33 -5.76 12.30 -12.59
N LYS A 34 -5.12 13.25 -11.90
CA LYS A 34 -3.67 13.34 -11.75
C LYS A 34 -3.27 13.04 -10.30
N ALA A 35 -2.63 11.91 -10.05
CA ALA A 35 -2.14 11.53 -8.71
C ALA A 35 -1.20 12.58 -8.10
N SER A 36 -0.45 13.32 -8.94
CA SER A 36 0.43 14.40 -8.51
C SER A 36 -0.29 15.55 -7.78
N ASP A 37 -1.59 15.73 -7.99
CA ASP A 37 -2.33 16.79 -7.29
C ASP A 37 -2.55 16.45 -5.82
N VAL A 38 -2.69 15.16 -5.50
CA VAL A 38 -2.73 14.69 -4.10
C VAL A 38 -1.39 14.97 -3.42
N THR A 39 -0.27 14.59 -4.06
CA THR A 39 1.08 14.83 -3.53
C THR A 39 1.30 16.32 -3.30
N ARG A 40 0.98 17.15 -4.29
CA ARG A 40 1.14 18.62 -4.20
C ARG A 40 0.29 19.23 -3.08
N ALA A 41 -0.92 18.74 -2.84
CA ALA A 41 -1.77 19.22 -1.73
C ALA A 41 -1.13 18.92 -0.38
N LEU A 42 -0.56 17.72 -0.21
CA LEU A 42 0.15 17.31 1.00
C LEU A 42 1.44 18.11 1.20
N GLU A 43 2.25 18.29 0.17
CA GLU A 43 3.47 19.08 0.20
C GLU A 43 3.19 20.52 0.65
N LYS A 44 2.24 21.19 0.01
CA LYS A 44 1.81 22.54 0.39
C LYS A 44 1.28 22.60 1.84
N ARG A 45 0.62 21.56 2.29
CA ARG A 45 0.16 21.49 3.68
C ARG A 45 1.33 21.38 4.65
N CYS A 46 2.32 20.55 4.35
CA CYS A 46 3.55 20.44 5.13
C CYS A 46 4.28 21.80 5.22
N GLU A 47 4.47 22.46 4.09
CA GLU A 47 5.09 23.80 4.02
C GLU A 47 4.38 24.82 4.92
N ARG A 48 3.05 24.91 4.80
CA ARG A 48 2.22 25.82 5.61
C ARG A 48 2.29 25.54 7.11
N LEU A 49 2.59 24.32 7.49
CA LEU A 49 2.75 23.90 8.88
C LEU A 49 4.20 24.00 9.38
N GLY A 50 5.12 24.46 8.55
CA GLY A 50 6.54 24.55 8.89
C GLY A 50 7.24 23.20 9.01
N VAL A 51 6.68 22.14 8.43
CA VAL A 51 7.31 20.82 8.40
C VAL A 51 8.54 20.86 7.50
N ARG A 52 9.69 20.46 8.04
CA ARG A 52 10.93 20.36 7.25
C ARG A 52 11.01 19.00 6.59
N VAL A 53 10.95 18.96 5.26
CA VAL A 53 11.13 17.76 4.45
C VAL A 53 12.59 17.64 4.05
N ARG A 54 13.22 16.50 4.36
CA ARG A 54 14.59 16.21 3.93
C ARG A 54 14.55 15.00 2.98
N LEU A 55 14.90 15.22 1.73
CA LEU A 55 15.00 14.19 0.72
C LEU A 55 16.39 13.54 0.73
N ASN A 56 16.49 12.33 0.18
CA ASN A 56 17.73 11.54 0.10
C ASN A 56 18.39 11.30 1.47
N CYS A 57 17.57 11.23 2.52
CA CYS A 57 17.97 11.02 3.91
C CYS A 57 17.45 9.66 4.39
N ARG A 58 18.08 8.57 3.91
CA ARG A 58 17.68 7.22 4.32
C ARG A 58 18.05 6.98 5.76
N VAL A 59 17.07 6.56 6.55
CA VAL A 59 17.25 6.22 7.96
C VAL A 59 17.77 4.78 8.04
N ARG A 60 18.88 4.59 8.74
CA ARG A 60 19.51 3.29 9.01
C ARG A 60 19.07 2.69 10.34
N GLU A 61 18.79 3.55 11.33
CA GLU A 61 18.57 3.13 12.71
C GLU A 61 17.65 4.11 13.45
N VAL A 62 16.78 3.60 14.31
CA VAL A 62 16.11 4.38 15.34
C VAL A 62 16.97 4.30 16.60
N CYS A 63 17.51 5.43 17.03
CA CYS A 63 18.38 5.52 18.21
C CYS A 63 17.53 5.46 19.48
N THR A 64 17.95 4.62 20.42
CA THR A 64 17.29 4.49 21.74
C THR A 64 18.32 4.50 22.85
N GLU A 65 17.97 5.11 23.99
CA GLU A 65 18.74 5.11 25.20
C GLU A 65 17.82 4.85 26.40
N ALA A 66 18.18 3.93 27.26
CA ALA A 66 17.39 3.53 28.43
C ALA A 66 15.91 3.22 28.07
N GLY A 67 15.66 2.58 26.89
CA GLY A 67 14.32 2.22 26.43
C GLY A 67 13.48 3.38 25.87
N ARG A 68 14.08 4.55 25.65
CA ARG A 68 13.42 5.73 25.06
C ARG A 68 14.06 6.10 23.73
N VAL A 69 13.25 6.53 22.77
CA VAL A 69 13.74 7.06 21.51
C VAL A 69 14.48 8.38 21.75
N THR A 70 15.65 8.53 21.13
CA THR A 70 16.48 9.75 21.20
C THR A 70 16.69 10.37 19.82
N GLY A 71 16.29 9.68 18.74
CA GLY A 71 16.41 10.19 17.38
C GLY A 71 16.51 9.10 16.33
N VAL A 72 17.04 9.46 15.18
CA VAL A 72 17.34 8.54 14.08
C VAL A 72 18.75 8.76 13.56
N ARG A 73 19.40 7.69 13.10
CA ARG A 73 20.68 7.74 12.40
C ARG A 73 20.49 7.49 10.93
N LEU A 74 21.05 8.34 10.10
CA LEU A 74 21.03 8.22 8.65
C LEU A 74 22.13 7.27 8.14
N GLU A 75 22.00 6.79 6.93
CA GLU A 75 23.09 6.01 6.25
C GLU A 75 24.37 6.84 6.09
N SER A 76 24.27 8.16 5.99
CA SER A 76 25.41 9.08 5.96
C SER A 76 26.22 9.11 7.28
N GLY A 77 25.69 8.53 8.35
CA GLY A 77 26.26 8.63 9.72
C GLY A 77 25.73 9.81 10.54
N GLU A 78 25.02 10.76 9.92
CA GLU A 78 24.40 11.88 10.64
C GLU A 78 23.32 11.36 11.59
N THR A 79 23.28 11.90 12.82
CA THR A 79 22.23 11.61 13.79
C THR A 79 21.32 12.82 13.92
N LEU A 80 20.02 12.61 13.80
CA LEU A 80 18.98 13.61 13.97
C LEU A 80 18.28 13.36 15.31
N PRO A 81 18.40 14.25 16.29
CA PRO A 81 17.73 14.07 17.58
C PRO A 81 16.21 14.25 17.43
N ALA A 82 15.46 13.45 18.16
CA ALA A 82 14.00 13.51 18.21
C ALA A 82 13.48 12.86 19.51
N ASP A 83 12.45 13.44 20.08
CA ASP A 83 11.77 12.91 21.27
C ASP A 83 10.81 11.77 20.91
N ALA A 84 10.39 11.71 19.64
CA ALA A 84 9.52 10.66 19.11
C ALA A 84 9.78 10.44 17.60
N VAL A 85 9.56 9.22 17.13
CA VAL A 85 9.70 8.83 15.72
C VAL A 85 8.42 8.14 15.27
N ILE A 86 7.87 8.57 14.12
CA ILE A 86 6.74 7.92 13.47
C ILE A 86 7.26 7.23 12.21
N LEU A 87 7.18 5.91 12.16
CA LEU A 87 7.60 5.12 11.00
C LEU A 87 6.45 5.00 10.00
N CYS A 88 6.60 5.67 8.85
CA CYS A 88 5.64 5.67 7.75
C CYS A 88 6.32 5.32 6.42
N THR A 89 7.26 4.37 6.44
CA THR A 89 8.11 3.98 5.30
C THR A 89 7.40 3.11 4.26
N GLY A 90 6.11 2.85 4.45
CA GLY A 90 5.35 1.94 3.60
C GLY A 90 5.68 0.47 3.88
N GLY A 91 5.28 -0.39 2.95
CA GLY A 91 5.50 -1.84 3.02
C GLY A 91 6.64 -2.31 2.11
N ALA A 92 6.46 -3.50 1.50
CA ALA A 92 7.44 -4.14 0.61
C ALA A 92 6.90 -4.36 -0.82
N SER A 93 5.79 -3.70 -1.20
CA SER A 93 5.07 -4.01 -2.44
C SER A 93 5.66 -3.36 -3.70
N TYR A 94 6.27 -2.18 -3.58
CA TYR A 94 6.82 -1.43 -4.71
C TYR A 94 8.18 -0.83 -4.35
N PRO A 95 9.27 -1.61 -4.38
CA PRO A 95 10.60 -1.13 -4.01
C PRO A 95 11.09 0.08 -4.81
N ALA A 96 10.71 0.16 -6.09
CA ALA A 96 11.06 1.29 -6.97
C ALA A 96 10.45 2.64 -6.52
N THR A 97 9.40 2.61 -5.69
CA THR A 97 8.77 3.81 -5.11
C THR A 97 9.18 4.07 -3.67
N GLY A 98 10.18 3.35 -3.16
CA GLY A 98 10.69 3.48 -1.80
C GLY A 98 10.07 2.51 -0.77
N SER A 99 9.10 1.67 -1.17
CA SER A 99 8.50 0.65 -0.28
C SER A 99 9.36 -0.62 -0.24
N THR A 100 10.54 -0.52 0.37
CA THR A 100 11.57 -1.57 0.40
C THR A 100 11.48 -2.50 1.61
N GLY A 101 10.56 -2.24 2.54
CA GLY A 101 10.41 -3.00 3.78
C GLY A 101 11.35 -2.57 4.91
N ASP A 102 12.09 -1.49 4.76
CA ASP A 102 13.04 -0.99 5.76
C ASP A 102 12.41 -0.81 7.14
N GLY A 103 11.16 -0.36 7.19
CA GLY A 103 10.43 -0.17 8.45
C GLY A 103 10.31 -1.44 9.29
N TYR A 104 10.22 -2.60 8.66
CA TYR A 104 10.15 -3.87 9.39
C TYR A 104 11.48 -4.17 10.11
N ALA A 105 12.60 -3.93 9.45
CA ALA A 105 13.92 -4.11 10.06
C ALA A 105 14.16 -3.11 11.19
N LEU A 106 13.76 -1.85 11.00
CA LEU A 106 13.85 -0.80 12.02
C LEU A 106 13.03 -1.15 13.26
N LEU A 107 11.79 -1.65 13.09
CA LEU A 107 10.94 -2.08 14.20
C LEU A 107 11.50 -3.30 14.93
N ALA A 108 11.99 -4.30 14.19
CA ALA A 108 12.61 -5.49 14.78
C ALA A 108 13.85 -5.12 15.63
N ALA A 109 14.67 -4.18 15.14
CA ALA A 109 15.82 -3.67 15.89
C ALA A 109 15.42 -2.93 17.20
N CYS A 110 14.21 -2.36 17.26
CA CYS A 110 13.64 -1.77 18.46
C CYS A 110 12.96 -2.80 19.40
N GLY A 111 13.03 -4.11 19.08
CA GLY A 111 12.47 -5.18 19.91
C GLY A 111 11.00 -5.52 19.60
N HIS A 112 10.42 -4.98 18.54
CA HIS A 112 9.06 -5.36 18.12
C HIS A 112 9.06 -6.69 17.35
N THR A 113 8.03 -7.50 17.59
CA THR A 113 7.74 -8.66 16.74
C THR A 113 7.15 -8.20 15.42
N VAL A 114 7.71 -8.66 14.31
CA VAL A 114 7.22 -8.39 12.97
C VAL A 114 6.70 -9.68 12.38
N GLU A 115 5.38 -9.72 12.12
CA GLU A 115 4.78 -10.82 11.38
C GLU A 115 5.24 -10.77 9.92
N PRO A 116 5.71 -11.89 9.34
CA PRO A 116 6.16 -11.92 7.94
C PRO A 116 5.07 -11.42 6.98
N PRO A 117 5.36 -10.39 6.18
CA PRO A 117 4.37 -9.91 5.20
C PRO A 117 4.06 -10.99 4.17
N LYS A 118 2.78 -11.13 3.85
CA LYS A 118 2.30 -12.03 2.80
C LYS A 118 1.77 -11.22 1.62
N PRO A 119 1.91 -11.71 0.37
CA PRO A 119 1.36 -11.02 -0.79
C PRO A 119 -0.16 -10.91 -0.71
N ALA A 120 -0.69 -9.71 -0.93
CA ALA A 120 -2.11 -9.40 -1.02
C ALA A 120 -2.33 -8.35 -2.10
N LEU A 121 -3.52 -8.31 -2.70
CA LEU A 121 -3.83 -7.44 -3.84
C LEU A 121 -2.85 -7.65 -5.01
N VAL A 122 -2.56 -8.89 -5.32
CA VAL A 122 -1.61 -9.30 -6.37
C VAL A 122 -2.32 -10.10 -7.46
N PRO A 123 -1.80 -10.07 -8.70
CA PRO A 123 -2.25 -11.00 -9.74
C PRO A 123 -2.03 -12.46 -9.34
N LEU A 124 -2.78 -13.37 -9.94
CA LEU A 124 -2.66 -14.80 -9.70
C LEU A 124 -2.05 -15.50 -10.92
N THR A 125 -1.10 -16.37 -10.68
CA THR A 125 -0.57 -17.27 -11.72
C THR A 125 -1.54 -18.43 -11.92
N CYS A 126 -1.69 -18.88 -13.19
CA CYS A 126 -2.53 -20.02 -13.56
C CYS A 126 -1.66 -21.09 -14.22
N GLY A 127 -1.89 -22.34 -13.83
CA GLY A 127 -1.23 -23.49 -14.43
C GLY A 127 -1.79 -23.91 -15.79
N GLU A 128 -3.04 -23.53 -16.07
CA GLU A 128 -3.76 -23.92 -17.28
C GLU A 128 -3.23 -23.20 -18.52
N ALA A 129 -2.80 -23.96 -19.50
CA ALA A 129 -2.18 -23.45 -20.72
C ALA A 129 -3.11 -22.51 -21.52
N TRP A 130 -4.42 -22.76 -21.52
CA TRP A 130 -5.39 -21.97 -22.27
C TRP A 130 -5.50 -20.53 -21.76
N VAL A 131 -5.19 -20.26 -20.48
CA VAL A 131 -5.22 -18.92 -19.89
C VAL A 131 -4.26 -17.98 -20.61
N ARG A 132 -3.09 -18.46 -20.98
CA ARG A 132 -2.08 -17.68 -21.72
C ARG A 132 -2.56 -17.29 -23.12
N GLY A 133 -3.36 -18.15 -23.77
CA GLY A 133 -3.96 -17.87 -25.08
C GLY A 133 -4.99 -16.74 -25.05
N LEU A 134 -5.48 -16.37 -23.89
CA LEU A 134 -6.42 -15.27 -23.67
C LEU A 134 -5.76 -13.96 -23.24
N GLN A 135 -4.43 -13.88 -23.27
CA GLN A 135 -3.69 -12.68 -22.88
C GLN A 135 -4.27 -11.41 -23.49
N GLY A 136 -4.52 -10.39 -22.67
CA GLY A 136 -5.07 -9.11 -23.07
C GLY A 136 -6.61 -9.05 -23.09
N LEU A 137 -7.30 -10.19 -22.96
CA LEU A 137 -8.76 -10.20 -22.87
C LEU A 137 -9.20 -9.66 -21.51
N SER A 138 -9.93 -8.54 -21.52
CA SER A 138 -10.61 -7.97 -20.36
C SER A 138 -12.07 -8.38 -20.33
N LEU A 139 -12.50 -8.96 -19.23
CA LEU A 139 -13.89 -9.31 -18.98
C LEU A 139 -14.52 -8.26 -18.05
N LYS A 140 -15.69 -7.74 -18.47
CA LYS A 140 -16.48 -6.78 -17.68
C LYS A 140 -17.76 -7.46 -17.17
N ASN A 141 -18.19 -7.05 -15.97
CA ASN A 141 -19.43 -7.56 -15.36
C ASN A 141 -19.45 -9.10 -15.23
N VAL A 142 -18.31 -9.69 -14.88
CA VAL A 142 -18.20 -11.13 -14.60
C VAL A 142 -18.22 -11.38 -13.09
N ARG A 143 -18.70 -12.55 -12.70
CA ARG A 143 -18.61 -13.01 -11.31
C ARG A 143 -17.38 -13.90 -11.15
N LEU A 144 -16.47 -13.46 -10.29
CA LEU A 144 -15.33 -14.28 -9.87
C LEU A 144 -15.67 -14.93 -8.52
N THR A 145 -15.48 -16.24 -8.43
CA THR A 145 -15.62 -16.97 -7.18
C THR A 145 -14.32 -17.70 -6.89
N LEU A 146 -13.74 -17.44 -5.72
CA LEU A 146 -12.56 -18.13 -5.20
C LEU A 146 -13.03 -19.21 -4.22
N THR A 147 -12.57 -20.44 -4.45
CA THR A 147 -12.85 -21.58 -3.56
C THR A 147 -11.56 -22.27 -3.14
N HIS A 148 -11.52 -22.80 -1.94
CA HIS A 148 -10.43 -23.61 -1.43
C HIS A 148 -10.99 -24.72 -0.53
N GLY A 149 -10.59 -25.97 -0.75
CA GLY A 149 -11.09 -27.11 0.02
C GLY A 149 -12.62 -27.22 0.04
N GLY A 150 -13.30 -26.89 -1.08
CA GLY A 150 -14.76 -26.91 -1.18
C GLY A 150 -15.47 -25.72 -0.51
N LYS A 151 -14.76 -24.81 0.16
CA LYS A 151 -15.33 -23.61 0.78
C LYS A 151 -15.16 -22.40 -0.13
N ARG A 152 -16.19 -21.59 -0.23
CA ARG A 152 -16.13 -20.30 -0.93
C ARG A 152 -15.46 -19.26 -0.01
N LEU A 153 -14.33 -18.70 -0.47
CA LEU A 153 -13.57 -17.69 0.24
C LEU A 153 -13.94 -16.28 -0.19
N PHE A 154 -14.26 -16.10 -1.49
CA PHE A 154 -14.62 -14.81 -2.07
C PHE A 154 -15.59 -15.03 -3.21
N SER A 155 -16.48 -14.08 -3.44
CA SER A 155 -17.31 -14.00 -4.65
C SER A 155 -17.80 -12.58 -4.84
N ASP A 156 -17.49 -11.98 -5.99
CA ASP A 156 -17.93 -10.63 -6.32
C ASP A 156 -18.12 -10.45 -7.82
N LEU A 157 -18.79 -9.37 -8.22
CA LEU A 157 -19.06 -8.99 -9.61
C LEU A 157 -18.18 -7.78 -9.99
N GLY A 158 -17.49 -7.86 -11.12
CA GLY A 158 -16.66 -6.76 -11.57
C GLY A 158 -15.86 -7.09 -12.82
N GLU A 159 -14.62 -6.65 -12.86
CA GLU A 159 -13.73 -6.77 -14.01
C GLU A 159 -12.51 -7.62 -13.68
N MET A 160 -12.09 -8.43 -14.66
CA MET A 160 -10.85 -9.19 -14.62
C MET A 160 -10.13 -9.15 -15.97
N LEU A 161 -8.85 -9.43 -15.96
CA LEU A 161 -7.96 -9.40 -17.12
C LEU A 161 -7.14 -10.69 -17.18
N PHE A 162 -7.05 -11.29 -18.36
CA PHE A 162 -6.09 -12.35 -18.64
C PHE A 162 -4.71 -11.78 -18.99
N THR A 163 -3.67 -12.38 -18.44
CA THR A 163 -2.25 -11.99 -18.64
C THR A 163 -1.47 -13.16 -19.22
N HIS A 164 -0.22 -12.92 -19.61
CA HIS A 164 0.68 -13.98 -20.11
C HIS A 164 1.07 -15.03 -19.06
N PHE A 165 0.80 -14.80 -17.78
CA PHE A 165 1.12 -15.72 -16.68
C PHE A 165 -0.11 -16.20 -15.90
N GLY A 166 -1.28 -15.60 -16.12
CA GLY A 166 -2.47 -15.93 -15.34
C GLY A 166 -3.56 -14.86 -15.47
N ILE A 167 -4.09 -14.44 -14.33
CA ILE A 167 -5.22 -13.50 -14.25
C ILE A 167 -4.90 -12.31 -13.35
N SER A 168 -5.51 -11.16 -13.65
CA SER A 168 -5.37 -9.91 -12.93
C SER A 168 -6.67 -9.09 -13.00
N GLY A 169 -6.63 -7.83 -12.62
CA GLY A 169 -7.76 -6.91 -12.62
C GLY A 169 -8.40 -6.79 -11.24
N PRO A 170 -9.32 -5.83 -11.05
CA PRO A 170 -9.83 -5.46 -9.74
C PRO A 170 -10.39 -6.62 -8.92
N LEU A 171 -11.17 -7.52 -9.56
CA LEU A 171 -11.73 -8.71 -8.88
C LEU A 171 -10.64 -9.66 -8.40
N VAL A 172 -9.63 -9.92 -9.24
CA VAL A 172 -8.55 -10.87 -8.94
C VAL A 172 -7.69 -10.33 -7.82
N LEU A 173 -7.36 -9.02 -7.85
CA LEU A 173 -6.61 -8.38 -6.78
C LEU A 173 -7.37 -8.46 -5.45
N SER A 174 -8.68 -8.20 -5.45
CA SER A 174 -9.50 -8.35 -4.24
C SER A 174 -9.55 -9.80 -3.76
N ALA A 175 -9.74 -10.77 -4.67
CA ALA A 175 -9.75 -12.19 -4.34
C ALA A 175 -8.42 -12.66 -3.73
N SER A 176 -7.29 -12.18 -4.24
CA SER A 176 -5.96 -12.58 -3.76
C SER A 176 -5.73 -12.24 -2.29
N SER A 177 -6.34 -11.17 -1.76
CA SER A 177 -6.24 -10.82 -0.34
C SER A 177 -6.84 -11.89 0.58
N HIS A 178 -7.82 -12.65 0.10
CA HIS A 178 -8.41 -13.77 0.84
C HIS A 178 -7.56 -15.04 0.79
N MET A 179 -6.52 -15.06 -0.05
CA MET A 179 -5.55 -16.16 -0.13
C MET A 179 -4.36 -15.97 0.80
N ALA A 180 -4.10 -14.76 1.29
CA ALA A 180 -2.93 -14.46 2.10
C ALA A 180 -2.84 -15.29 3.40
N THR A 181 -3.97 -15.81 3.90
CA THR A 181 -4.04 -16.68 5.07
C THR A 181 -3.96 -18.17 4.74
N LEU A 182 -4.03 -18.54 3.44
CA LEU A 182 -3.92 -19.92 3.02
C LEU A 182 -2.46 -20.37 3.06
N ASP A 183 -2.25 -21.62 3.44
CA ASP A 183 -0.94 -22.27 3.32
C ASP A 183 -0.67 -22.54 1.83
N PRO A 184 0.41 -22.00 1.24
CA PRO A 184 0.78 -22.33 -0.13
C PRO A 184 1.30 -23.74 -0.20
N ARG A 185 0.44 -24.73 -0.46
CA ARG A 185 0.82 -26.10 -0.83
C ARG A 185 0.64 -26.32 -2.30
#